data_651ffb611c824f8952fe2afb83444ded
#
_entry.id   651ffb611c824f8952fe2afb83444ded
#
_cell.length_a   1.000
_cell.length_b   1.000
_cell.length_c   1.000
_cell.angle_alpha   90.00
_cell.angle_beta   90.00
_cell.angle_gamma   90.00
#
_symmetry.space_group_name_H-M   'P 1'
#
loop_
_entity.id
_entity.type
_entity.pdbx_description
1 polymer ?
#
loop_
_entity_poly.entity_id
_entity_poly.type
_entity_poly.pdbx_seq_one_letter_code
_entity_poly.pdbx_strand_id
1 'polypeptide(L)'
;LSIRRLENKVISVLNNGEKVLGFDEFIKVKINQFYGIEINDFAVTVAKTALWIAESQMMTETEKIIGMNLDFLPLTTNAFIVEGNALRMNWETFEVLPEIKNVIFADKTNIYKIDSDYTTIVSEPTVKYGEVNIVTKEVEFKNVEELQTQKTISVTYDYIMGNPPFVGARFMDKRQKEDLLLTFGKDWNGAGDLDYVCCWYKKAAEYIQNTEIKAALVSTNSITQGGAVTNLWKPLFENYNIHIDFAWRTFQWDSEANIKAHVHCVIVGFSCCNTKKQKTIYLNESQSVKADNINGYLLNAQNIFIEKRMKPLSDVPEICLGGQAIDDGNLVLTLEE
;
A
#
# COMPACT_ATOMS: atom_id res chain seq x y z
N LEU A 1 -16.57 2.50 6.87
CA LEU A 1 -17.85 3.22 6.65
C LEU A 1 -18.57 2.72 5.41
N SER A 2 -17.99 2.80 4.21
CA SER A 2 -18.72 2.50 2.95
C SER A 2 -19.27 1.09 2.87
N ILE A 3 -18.49 0.07 3.27
CA ILE A 3 -18.91 -1.34 3.27
C ILE A 3 -20.07 -1.54 4.26
N ARG A 4 -19.96 -0.98 5.47
CA ARG A 4 -21.05 -1.05 6.47
C ARG A 4 -22.32 -0.31 6.02
N ARG A 5 -22.19 0.82 5.33
CA ARG A 5 -23.34 1.52 4.74
C ARG A 5 -24.03 0.69 3.66
N LEU A 6 -23.26 -0.05 2.85
CA LEU A 6 -23.85 -1.00 1.89
C LEU A 6 -24.59 -2.12 2.62
N GLU A 7 -24.00 -2.69 3.67
CA GLU A 7 -24.64 -3.70 4.49
C GLU A 7 -25.91 -3.17 5.14
N ASN A 8 -25.91 -1.95 5.70
CA ASN A 8 -27.10 -1.30 6.24
C ASN A 8 -28.20 -1.10 5.19
N LYS A 9 -27.85 -0.81 3.93
CA LYS A 9 -28.83 -0.77 2.84
C LYS A 9 -29.44 -2.15 2.57
N VAL A 10 -28.62 -3.20 2.58
CA VAL A 10 -29.13 -4.58 2.43
C VAL A 10 -30.04 -4.94 3.58
N ILE A 11 -29.64 -4.66 4.83
CA ILE A 11 -30.47 -4.89 6.03
C ILE A 11 -31.81 -4.14 5.91
N SER A 12 -31.78 -2.88 5.47
CA SER A 12 -33.01 -2.08 5.28
C SER A 12 -33.98 -2.71 4.26
N VAL A 13 -33.43 -3.28 3.17
CA VAL A 13 -34.25 -3.97 2.15
C VAL A 13 -34.81 -5.28 2.68
N LEU A 14 -34.03 -6.04 3.44
CA LEU A 14 -34.43 -7.34 3.99
C LEU A 14 -35.42 -7.19 5.15
N ASN A 15 -35.32 -6.10 5.90
CA ASN A 15 -36.12 -5.89 7.12
C ASN A 15 -37.60 -5.57 6.83
N ASN A 16 -37.99 -5.14 5.63
CA ASN A 16 -39.40 -4.87 5.21
C ASN A 16 -40.35 -4.37 6.30
N GLY A 17 -39.84 -3.79 7.42
CA GLY A 17 -40.62 -3.33 8.56
C GLY A 17 -41.00 -4.42 9.58
N GLU A 18 -40.55 -5.66 9.42
CA GLU A 18 -40.78 -6.74 10.42
C GLU A 18 -39.62 -6.76 11.41
N LYS A 19 -39.92 -6.88 12.72
CA LYS A 19 -38.92 -7.07 13.77
C LYS A 19 -38.32 -8.46 13.64
N VAL A 20 -37.11 -8.54 13.13
CA VAL A 20 -36.36 -9.80 13.02
C VAL A 20 -35.59 -10.06 14.33
N LEU A 21 -35.81 -11.20 14.96
CA LEU A 21 -35.04 -11.69 16.11
C LEU A 21 -33.73 -12.29 15.62
N GLY A 22 -32.59 -11.86 16.19
CA GLY A 22 -31.29 -12.44 15.89
C GLY A 22 -30.38 -11.55 15.00
N PHE A 23 -30.31 -10.26 15.27
CA PHE A 23 -29.56 -9.29 14.44
C PHE A 23 -28.06 -9.49 14.36
N ASP A 24 -27.42 -10.13 15.34
CA ASP A 24 -26.00 -10.46 15.29
C ASP A 24 -25.62 -11.34 14.08
N GLU A 25 -26.61 -12.09 13.55
CA GLU A 25 -26.44 -12.90 12.34
C GLU A 25 -26.45 -12.06 11.05
N PHE A 26 -27.05 -10.88 11.05
CA PHE A 26 -27.16 -10.02 9.85
C PHE A 26 -25.96 -9.09 9.69
N ILE A 27 -25.27 -8.72 10.78
CA ILE A 27 -24.08 -7.88 10.74
C ILE A 27 -22.85 -8.75 10.45
N LYS A 28 -22.47 -8.82 9.20
CA LYS A 28 -21.32 -9.63 8.73
C LYS A 28 -20.01 -8.84 8.70
N VAL A 29 -20.09 -7.52 8.49
CA VAL A 29 -18.92 -6.65 8.42
C VAL A 29 -18.53 -6.21 9.83
N LYS A 30 -17.42 -6.75 10.33
CA LYS A 30 -16.89 -6.49 11.68
C LYS A 30 -15.49 -5.87 11.60
N ILE A 31 -15.15 -5.05 12.61
CA ILE A 31 -13.86 -4.34 12.66
C ILE A 31 -12.65 -5.30 12.67
N ASN A 32 -12.77 -6.49 13.23
CA ASN A 32 -11.72 -7.50 13.28
C ASN A 32 -11.38 -8.13 11.90
N GLN A 33 -12.12 -7.80 10.86
CA GLN A 33 -11.82 -8.19 9.47
C GLN A 33 -10.90 -7.20 8.78
N PHE A 34 -10.53 -6.09 9.45
CA PHE A 34 -9.66 -5.06 8.89
C PHE A 34 -8.26 -5.18 9.46
N TYR A 35 -7.31 -5.32 8.55
CA TYR A 35 -5.88 -5.45 8.82
C TYR A 35 -5.16 -4.29 8.16
N GLY A 36 -4.09 -3.81 8.77
CA GLY A 36 -3.32 -2.71 8.20
C GLY A 36 -1.88 -2.66 8.67
N ILE A 37 -1.04 -2.08 7.84
CA ILE A 37 0.35 -1.76 8.15
C ILE A 37 0.51 -0.26 7.94
N GLU A 38 0.98 0.44 8.95
CA GLU A 38 1.23 1.88 8.93
C GLU A 38 2.63 2.16 9.45
N ILE A 39 3.35 3.07 8.79
CA ILE A 39 4.76 3.34 9.11
C ILE A 39 4.93 4.11 10.43
N ASN A 40 3.89 4.76 10.91
CA ASN A 40 3.91 5.68 12.05
C ASN A 40 3.01 5.15 13.18
N ASP A 41 3.55 5.01 14.40
CA ASP A 41 2.85 4.52 15.59
C ASP A 41 1.65 5.39 15.99
N PHE A 42 1.81 6.70 15.90
CA PHE A 42 0.70 7.63 16.14
C PHE A 42 -0.43 7.43 15.13
N ALA A 43 -0.10 7.27 13.85
CA ALA A 43 -1.08 7.00 12.81
C ALA A 43 -1.77 5.65 13.00
N VAL A 44 -1.08 4.62 13.52
CA VAL A 44 -1.68 3.34 13.94
C VAL A 44 -2.76 3.58 15.00
N THR A 45 -2.47 4.38 16.01
CA THR A 45 -3.42 4.70 17.09
C THR A 45 -4.62 5.48 16.56
N VAL A 46 -4.39 6.47 15.72
CA VAL A 46 -5.44 7.25 15.07
C VAL A 46 -6.33 6.37 14.20
N ALA A 47 -5.74 5.47 13.40
CA ALA A 47 -6.47 4.56 12.53
C ALA A 47 -7.36 3.60 13.33
N LYS A 48 -6.87 3.01 14.41
CA LYS A 48 -7.66 2.16 15.32
C LYS A 48 -8.85 2.93 15.90
N THR A 49 -8.60 4.13 16.40
CA THR A 49 -9.65 5.00 16.97
C THR A 49 -10.70 5.38 15.92
N ALA A 50 -10.24 5.75 14.71
CA ALA A 50 -11.13 6.11 13.62
C ALA A 50 -12.03 4.93 13.18
N LEU A 51 -11.50 3.70 13.19
CA LEU A 51 -12.28 2.50 12.89
C LEU A 51 -13.33 2.23 13.99
N TRP A 52 -13.01 2.43 15.26
CA TRP A 52 -13.99 2.32 16.34
C TRP A 52 -15.12 3.34 16.25
N ILE A 53 -14.77 4.60 15.96
CA ILE A 53 -15.77 5.65 15.73
C ILE A 53 -16.67 5.26 14.57
N ALA A 54 -16.09 4.78 13.46
CA ALA A 54 -16.81 4.35 12.28
C ALA A 54 -17.77 3.19 12.59
N GLU A 55 -17.33 2.21 13.37
CA GLU A 55 -18.15 1.08 13.77
C GLU A 55 -19.32 1.53 14.65
N SER A 56 -19.05 2.36 15.67
CA SER A 56 -20.07 2.93 16.53
C SER A 56 -21.14 3.72 15.76
N GLN A 57 -20.72 4.56 14.81
CA GLN A 57 -21.63 5.29 13.93
C GLN A 57 -22.51 4.35 13.11
N MET A 58 -21.91 3.30 12.54
CA MET A 58 -22.65 2.35 11.71
C MET A 58 -23.59 1.49 12.53
N MET A 59 -23.25 1.14 13.76
CA MET A 59 -24.16 0.44 14.68
C MET A 59 -25.35 1.31 15.02
N THR A 60 -25.15 2.58 15.35
CA THR A 60 -26.23 3.54 15.59
C THR A 60 -27.15 3.71 14.36
N GLU A 61 -26.60 3.70 13.14
CA GLU A 61 -27.40 3.69 11.91
C GLU A 61 -28.20 2.39 11.78
N THR A 62 -27.61 1.24 12.10
CA THR A 62 -28.27 -0.06 12.08
C THR A 62 -29.43 -0.09 13.08
N GLU A 63 -29.24 0.37 14.31
CA GLU A 63 -30.29 0.46 15.34
C GLU A 63 -31.54 1.22 14.85
N LYS A 64 -31.31 2.34 14.14
CA LYS A 64 -32.41 3.12 13.55
C LYS A 64 -33.15 2.36 12.47
N ILE A 65 -32.46 1.54 11.67
CA ILE A 65 -33.06 0.74 10.60
C ILE A 65 -33.92 -0.38 11.18
N ILE A 66 -33.42 -1.04 12.23
CA ILE A 66 -34.09 -2.22 12.82
C ILE A 66 -35.11 -1.85 13.91
N GLY A 67 -35.07 -0.60 14.41
CA GLY A 67 -35.96 -0.13 15.48
C GLY A 67 -35.71 -0.79 16.85
N MET A 68 -34.50 -1.30 17.07
CA MET A 68 -34.08 -1.97 18.32
C MET A 68 -32.74 -1.41 18.78
N ASN A 69 -32.52 -1.37 20.11
CA ASN A 69 -31.24 -1.01 20.69
C ASN A 69 -30.33 -2.23 20.65
N LEU A 70 -29.14 -2.06 20.08
CA LEU A 70 -28.08 -3.06 20.09
C LEU A 70 -27.17 -2.72 21.26
N ASP A 71 -27.06 -3.59 22.25
CA ASP A 71 -26.11 -3.45 23.36
C ASP A 71 -24.68 -3.59 22.80
N PHE A 72 -24.20 -2.55 22.13
CA PHE A 72 -22.90 -2.51 21.49
C PHE A 72 -21.88 -1.84 22.41
N LEU A 73 -20.95 -2.64 22.96
CA LEU A 73 -19.76 -2.15 23.61
C LEU A 73 -18.61 -2.11 22.59
N PRO A 74 -18.22 -0.93 22.10
CA PRO A 74 -17.22 -0.81 21.00
C PRO A 74 -15.79 -1.23 21.41
N LEU A 75 -15.57 -1.58 22.65
CA LEU A 75 -14.23 -1.84 23.20
C LEU A 75 -13.78 -3.29 23.12
N THR A 76 -14.61 -4.22 22.66
CA THR A 76 -14.32 -5.66 22.67
C THR A 76 -13.62 -6.18 21.41
N THR A 77 -13.69 -5.45 20.30
CA THR A 77 -13.10 -5.83 19.01
C THR A 77 -12.11 -4.79 18.53
N ASN A 78 -10.91 -5.20 18.14
CA ASN A 78 -9.88 -4.32 17.62
C ASN A 78 -9.58 -4.65 16.16
N ALA A 79 -9.41 -3.60 15.33
CA ALA A 79 -8.76 -3.76 14.03
C ALA A 79 -7.29 -4.14 14.25
N PHE A 80 -6.81 -5.05 13.42
CA PHE A 80 -5.41 -5.48 13.49
C PHE A 80 -4.54 -4.55 12.63
N ILE A 81 -4.12 -3.43 13.20
CA ILE A 81 -3.22 -2.48 12.55
C ILE A 81 -1.90 -2.48 13.30
N VAL A 82 -0.81 -2.72 12.58
CA VAL A 82 0.55 -2.80 13.11
C VAL A 82 1.42 -1.67 12.57
N GLU A 83 2.39 -1.25 13.37
CA GLU A 83 3.43 -0.35 12.93
C GLU A 83 4.47 -1.12 12.11
N GLY A 84 4.88 -0.55 10.97
CA GLY A 84 5.97 -1.10 10.18
C GLY A 84 6.02 -0.59 8.75
N ASN A 85 7.11 -0.92 8.07
CA ASN A 85 7.24 -0.68 6.64
C ASN A 85 6.60 -1.83 5.87
N ALA A 86 5.48 -1.56 5.19
CA ALA A 86 4.75 -2.57 4.44
C ALA A 86 5.59 -3.31 3.39
N LEU A 87 6.63 -2.70 2.84
CA LEU A 87 7.54 -3.35 1.90
C LEU A 87 8.46 -4.36 2.58
N ARG A 88 8.76 -4.16 3.88
CA ARG A 88 9.66 -4.98 4.68
C ARG A 88 8.95 -6.01 5.56
N MET A 89 7.65 -6.12 5.46
CA MET A 89 6.83 -7.04 6.26
C MET A 89 6.16 -8.09 5.37
N ASN A 90 5.97 -9.28 5.92
CA ASN A 90 5.08 -10.27 5.33
C ASN A 90 3.63 -9.84 5.59
N TRP A 91 2.80 -9.78 4.55
CA TRP A 91 1.42 -9.32 4.69
C TRP A 91 0.46 -10.36 5.27
N GLU A 92 0.88 -11.63 5.34
CA GLU A 92 0.09 -12.70 5.97
C GLU A 92 0.35 -12.79 7.48
N THR A 93 1.63 -12.72 7.87
CA THR A 93 2.06 -12.92 9.26
C THR A 93 2.33 -11.62 10.00
N PHE A 94 2.44 -10.50 9.29
CA PHE A 94 2.85 -9.19 9.83
C PHE A 94 4.23 -9.18 10.47
N GLU A 95 5.06 -10.14 10.14
CA GLU A 95 6.45 -10.22 10.58
C GLU A 95 7.40 -9.52 9.62
N VAL A 96 8.50 -8.98 10.15
CA VAL A 96 9.57 -8.42 9.33
C VAL A 96 10.26 -9.54 8.55
N LEU A 97 10.44 -9.35 7.24
CA LEU A 97 11.05 -10.34 6.36
C LEU A 97 12.47 -10.70 6.82
N PRO A 98 12.84 -11.99 6.86
CA PRO A 98 14.12 -12.46 7.39
C PRO A 98 15.35 -11.85 6.69
N GLU A 99 15.25 -11.60 5.38
CA GLU A 99 16.31 -11.03 4.56
C GLU A 99 16.70 -9.62 5.02
N ILE A 100 15.82 -8.92 5.70
CA ILE A 100 16.03 -7.56 6.19
C ILE A 100 16.64 -7.55 7.59
N LYS A 101 16.40 -8.58 8.38
CA LYS A 101 17.01 -8.71 9.72
C LYS A 101 18.54 -8.67 9.62
N ASN A 102 19.11 -9.15 8.51
CA ASN A 102 20.57 -9.15 8.27
C ASN A 102 21.13 -7.81 7.75
N VAL A 103 20.31 -6.95 7.15
CA VAL A 103 20.73 -5.67 6.56
C VAL A 103 20.70 -4.54 7.60
N ILE A 104 19.75 -4.57 8.53
CA ILE A 104 19.56 -3.50 9.52
C ILE A 104 20.73 -3.42 10.52
N PHE A 105 21.45 -4.53 10.75
CA PHE A 105 22.58 -4.58 11.70
C PHE A 105 23.93 -4.14 11.13
N ALA A 106 24.04 -3.90 9.82
CA ALA A 106 25.32 -3.56 9.18
C ALA A 106 25.72 -2.07 9.25
N ASP A 107 24.86 -1.16 9.68
CA ASP A 107 25.09 0.29 9.59
C ASP A 107 25.31 1.00 10.95
N LYS A 108 25.52 0.29 12.05
CA LYS A 108 26.01 0.90 13.30
C LYS A 108 27.40 0.36 13.62
N THR A 109 28.35 1.25 13.54
CA THR A 109 29.77 1.11 13.86
C THR A 109 30.05 0.53 15.25
N ASN A 110 29.65 -0.72 15.48
CA ASN A 110 30.19 -1.61 16.50
C ASN A 110 29.74 -3.03 16.14
N ILE A 111 30.66 -3.73 15.44
CA ILE A 111 30.45 -5.13 15.09
C ILE A 111 30.67 -5.94 16.35
N TYR A 112 29.58 -6.35 16.99
CA TYR A 112 29.62 -7.51 17.88
C TYR A 112 29.34 -8.74 17.02
N LYS A 113 30.33 -9.62 16.87
CA LYS A 113 30.14 -10.98 16.38
C LYS A 113 29.20 -11.67 17.36
N ILE A 114 27.97 -11.96 16.91
CA ILE A 114 27.06 -12.83 17.64
C ILE A 114 27.37 -14.24 17.15
N ASP A 115 27.95 -15.07 18.00
CA ASP A 115 27.97 -16.50 17.79
C ASP A 115 26.51 -17.01 17.75
N SER A 116 26.27 -17.98 16.88
CA SER A 116 24.97 -18.43 16.41
C SER A 116 24.00 -19.01 17.46
N ASP A 117 24.33 -18.96 18.75
CA ASP A 117 23.58 -19.67 19.79
C ASP A 117 22.86 -18.79 20.84
N TYR A 118 22.95 -17.46 20.74
CA TYR A 118 22.28 -16.57 21.71
C TYR A 118 21.64 -15.35 21.04
N THR A 119 20.32 -15.20 21.23
CA THR A 119 19.58 -14.00 20.87
C THR A 119 19.48 -13.09 22.09
N THR A 120 20.22 -11.99 22.12
CA THR A 120 20.11 -10.98 23.17
C THR A 120 19.15 -9.90 22.72
N ILE A 121 18.03 -9.72 23.41
CA ILE A 121 17.13 -8.57 23.22
C ILE A 121 17.66 -7.45 24.10
N VAL A 122 18.13 -6.36 23.48
CA VAL A 122 18.48 -5.12 24.20
C VAL A 122 17.21 -4.30 24.33
N SER A 123 16.71 -4.15 25.55
CA SER A 123 15.64 -3.20 25.84
C SER A 123 16.19 -1.77 25.81
N GLU A 124 15.39 -0.82 25.29
CA GLU A 124 15.75 0.58 25.21
C GLU A 124 16.15 1.17 26.56
N PRO A 125 17.19 2.02 26.61
CA PRO A 125 17.58 2.68 27.86
C PRO A 125 16.56 3.78 28.21
N THR A 126 15.96 3.68 29.36
CA THR A 126 15.19 4.78 29.98
C THR A 126 16.18 5.84 30.43
N VAL A 127 16.24 6.97 29.75
CA VAL A 127 17.08 8.10 30.12
C VAL A 127 16.40 8.87 31.26
N LYS A 128 16.91 8.75 32.48
CA LYS A 128 16.71 9.75 33.52
C LYS A 128 17.93 10.69 33.57
N TYR A 129 17.65 11.98 33.55
CA TYR A 129 18.66 13.03 33.61
C TYR A 129 19.65 12.77 34.73
N GLY A 130 20.91 12.52 34.41
CA GLY A 130 22.04 12.62 35.34
C GLY A 130 22.91 11.38 35.54
N GLU A 131 22.46 10.14 35.24
CA GLU A 131 23.32 8.96 35.39
C GLU A 131 22.87 7.84 34.42
N VAL A 132 23.82 7.27 33.65
CA VAL A 132 23.60 6.12 32.78
C VAL A 132 23.89 4.88 33.63
N ASN A 133 22.87 4.22 34.12
CA ASN A 133 22.99 2.88 34.68
C ASN A 133 22.51 1.87 33.65
N ILE A 134 23.45 1.11 33.08
CA ILE A 134 23.16 -0.04 32.22
C ILE A 134 22.79 -1.21 33.15
N VAL A 135 21.54 -1.53 33.26
CA VAL A 135 21.08 -2.75 33.93
C VAL A 135 20.91 -3.82 32.87
N THR A 136 21.90 -4.69 32.77
CA THR A 136 21.77 -5.95 32.02
C THR A 136 20.95 -6.90 32.87
N LYS A 137 19.72 -7.21 32.46
CA LYS A 137 18.97 -8.36 32.95
C LYS A 137 19.26 -9.52 32.02
N GLU A 138 19.97 -10.52 32.52
CA GLU A 138 20.01 -11.84 31.88
C GLU A 138 18.62 -12.48 31.98
N VAL A 139 18.01 -12.72 30.84
CA VAL A 139 16.77 -13.50 30.75
C VAL A 139 17.14 -14.86 30.19
N GLU A 140 17.11 -15.89 31.04
CA GLU A 140 17.22 -17.28 30.60
C GLU A 140 16.03 -17.62 29.71
N PHE A 141 16.28 -17.90 28.45
CA PHE A 141 15.27 -18.46 27.55
C PHE A 141 15.29 -19.97 27.61
N LYS A 142 14.19 -20.57 28.00
CA LYS A 142 13.92 -21.99 27.79
C LYS A 142 13.77 -22.24 26.29
N ASN A 143 14.43 -23.26 25.81
CA ASN A 143 14.49 -23.86 24.48
C ASN A 143 13.64 -23.22 23.36
N VAL A 144 14.32 -22.87 22.28
CA VAL A 144 13.76 -22.32 21.02
C VAL A 144 12.66 -23.21 20.41
N GLU A 145 12.60 -24.50 20.76
CA GLU A 145 11.55 -25.42 20.28
C GLU A 145 10.16 -25.15 20.87
N GLU A 146 10.04 -24.51 22.03
CA GLU A 146 8.73 -24.13 22.59
C GLU A 146 8.14 -22.85 21.97
N LEU A 147 8.95 -22.02 21.31
CA LEU A 147 8.48 -20.81 20.60
C LEU A 147 7.96 -21.10 19.18
N GLN A 148 8.23 -22.30 18.64
CA GLN A 148 7.76 -22.69 17.29
C GLN A 148 6.31 -23.16 17.24
N THR A 149 5.60 -23.20 18.35
CA THR A 149 4.17 -23.57 18.43
C THR A 149 3.22 -22.37 18.53
N GLN A 150 3.65 -21.14 18.31
CA GLN A 150 2.71 -20.08 17.98
C GLN A 150 2.20 -20.36 16.55
N LYS A 151 1.00 -20.93 16.50
CA LYS A 151 0.22 -21.15 15.30
C LYS A 151 0.22 -19.84 14.51
N THR A 152 1.05 -19.76 13.47
CA THR A 152 1.06 -18.63 12.55
C THR A 152 -0.33 -18.60 11.93
N ILE A 153 -1.16 -17.66 12.35
CA ILE A 153 -2.50 -17.51 11.79
C ILE A 153 -2.25 -16.86 10.42
N SER A 154 -2.21 -17.69 9.39
CA SER A 154 -2.22 -17.19 8.01
C SER A 154 -3.59 -16.56 7.76
N VAL A 155 -3.60 -15.25 7.55
CA VAL A 155 -4.83 -14.50 7.25
C VAL A 155 -4.98 -14.46 5.73
N THR A 156 -6.14 -14.86 5.25
CA THR A 156 -6.52 -14.71 3.84
C THR A 156 -7.37 -13.46 3.68
N TYR A 157 -7.10 -12.68 2.64
CA TYR A 157 -7.81 -11.43 2.34
C TYR A 157 -8.68 -11.58 1.09
N ASP A 158 -9.76 -10.80 1.02
CA ASP A 158 -10.56 -10.63 -0.20
C ASP A 158 -10.08 -9.42 -1.00
N TYR A 159 -9.62 -8.39 -0.28
CA TYR A 159 -9.25 -7.10 -0.86
C TYR A 159 -7.98 -6.53 -0.23
N ILE A 160 -7.14 -5.93 -1.05
CA ILE A 160 -5.99 -5.12 -0.65
C ILE A 160 -6.22 -3.70 -1.13
N MET A 161 -6.12 -2.74 -0.23
CA MET A 161 -6.24 -1.32 -0.57
C MET A 161 -5.10 -0.53 0.06
N GLY A 162 -4.60 0.47 -0.63
CA GLY A 162 -3.54 1.30 -0.09
C GLY A 162 -3.40 2.66 -0.75
N ASN A 163 -2.84 3.57 0.02
CA ASN A 163 -2.36 4.86 -0.44
C ASN A 163 -0.87 4.97 -0.09
N PRO A 164 0.01 4.35 -0.90
CA PRO A 164 1.44 4.37 -0.68
C PRO A 164 2.04 5.77 -0.79
N PRO A 165 3.22 6.03 -0.22
CA PRO A 165 3.86 7.34 -0.30
C PRO A 165 4.26 7.70 -1.74
N PHE A 166 4.00 8.95 -2.14
CA PHE A 166 4.30 9.49 -3.46
C PHE A 166 5.69 10.11 -3.47
N VAL A 167 6.70 9.32 -3.77
CA VAL A 167 8.09 9.77 -3.88
C VAL A 167 8.61 9.41 -5.26
N GLY A 168 8.96 10.43 -6.06
CA GLY A 168 9.52 10.24 -7.39
C GLY A 168 10.92 9.62 -7.34
N ALA A 169 11.30 8.89 -8.39
CA ALA A 169 12.55 8.14 -8.48
C ALA A 169 13.80 8.94 -8.07
N ARG A 170 13.86 10.23 -8.43
CA ARG A 170 15.00 11.11 -8.15
C ARG A 170 15.05 11.62 -6.70
N PHE A 171 13.92 11.57 -5.99
CA PHE A 171 13.76 12.14 -4.65
C PHE A 171 13.78 11.09 -3.55
N MET A 172 13.92 9.81 -3.90
CA MET A 172 14.05 8.72 -2.93
C MET A 172 15.32 8.86 -2.09
N ASP A 173 15.14 8.74 -0.77
CA ASP A 173 16.25 8.61 0.16
C ASP A 173 16.95 7.24 0.04
N LYS A 174 18.01 7.04 0.83
CA LYS A 174 18.80 5.79 0.81
C LYS A 174 17.93 4.57 1.19
N ARG A 175 17.05 4.70 2.22
CA ARG A 175 16.21 3.60 2.69
C ARG A 175 15.16 3.22 1.66
N GLN A 176 14.56 4.22 1.02
CA GLN A 176 13.58 4.00 -0.05
C GLN A 176 14.20 3.34 -1.29
N LYS A 177 15.44 3.70 -1.63
CA LYS A 177 16.22 3.02 -2.68
C LYS A 177 16.56 1.58 -2.33
N GLU A 178 16.87 1.30 -1.07
CA GLU A 178 17.03 -0.07 -0.56
C GLU A 178 15.73 -0.87 -0.67
N ASP A 179 14.60 -0.28 -0.29
CA ASP A 179 13.29 -0.90 -0.42
C ASP A 179 12.94 -1.20 -1.88
N LEU A 180 13.25 -0.27 -2.78
CA LEU A 180 13.07 -0.46 -4.22
C LEU A 180 13.88 -1.67 -4.71
N LEU A 181 15.17 -1.74 -4.33
CA LEU A 181 16.05 -2.84 -4.71
C LEU A 181 15.60 -4.18 -4.12
N LEU A 182 15.15 -4.20 -2.87
CA LEU A 182 14.60 -5.39 -2.22
C LEU A 182 13.32 -5.87 -2.92
N THR A 183 12.46 -4.94 -3.31
CA THR A 183 11.18 -5.27 -3.94
C THR A 183 11.35 -5.76 -5.37
N PHE A 184 12.12 -5.06 -6.20
CA PHE A 184 12.26 -5.39 -7.62
C PHE A 184 13.39 -6.38 -7.90
N GLY A 185 14.39 -6.49 -7.03
CA GLY A 185 15.61 -7.25 -7.28
C GLY A 185 16.51 -6.55 -8.29
N LYS A 186 17.64 -7.22 -8.62
CA LYS A 186 18.66 -6.69 -9.55
C LYS A 186 18.27 -6.89 -11.02
N ASP A 187 17.41 -7.85 -11.29
CA ASP A 187 17.10 -8.29 -12.67
C ASP A 187 15.91 -7.56 -13.27
N TRP A 188 15.22 -6.70 -12.51
CA TRP A 188 14.10 -5.93 -13.02
C TRP A 188 14.61 -4.73 -13.84
N ASN A 189 14.40 -4.81 -15.15
CA ASN A 189 14.85 -3.76 -16.05
C ASN A 189 14.12 -2.44 -15.82
N GLY A 190 14.89 -1.36 -15.65
CA GLY A 190 14.36 -0.01 -15.46
C GLY A 190 13.76 0.27 -14.08
N ALA A 191 13.99 -0.59 -13.07
CA ALA A 191 13.50 -0.37 -11.70
C ALA A 191 13.96 0.98 -11.13
N GLY A 192 15.18 1.40 -11.41
CA GLY A 192 15.74 2.67 -10.93
C GLY A 192 15.04 3.94 -11.44
N ASP A 193 14.26 3.82 -12.51
CA ASP A 193 13.47 4.93 -13.08
C ASP A 193 12.03 4.96 -12.54
N LEU A 194 11.64 3.99 -11.69
CA LEU A 194 10.29 3.86 -11.14
C LEU A 194 10.14 4.67 -9.85
N ASP A 195 9.01 5.33 -9.69
CA ASP A 195 8.63 5.99 -8.46
C ASP A 195 8.42 4.97 -7.33
N TYR A 196 8.64 5.40 -6.09
CA TYR A 196 8.60 4.52 -4.92
C TYR A 196 7.28 3.77 -4.75
N VAL A 197 6.16 4.40 -5.11
CA VAL A 197 4.82 3.79 -5.10
C VAL A 197 4.74 2.49 -5.92
N CYS A 198 5.57 2.34 -6.94
CA CYS A 198 5.61 1.14 -7.78
C CYS A 198 5.97 -0.13 -7.01
N CYS A 199 6.67 0.00 -5.88
CA CYS A 199 7.00 -1.12 -5.01
C CYS A 199 5.74 -1.81 -4.47
N TRP A 200 4.69 -1.07 -4.15
CA TRP A 200 3.41 -1.63 -3.68
C TRP A 200 2.67 -2.37 -4.77
N TYR A 201 2.73 -1.88 -6.03
CA TYR A 201 2.14 -2.59 -7.16
C TYR A 201 2.80 -3.95 -7.39
N LYS A 202 4.13 -3.98 -7.35
CA LYS A 202 4.89 -5.21 -7.53
C LYS A 202 4.65 -6.19 -6.38
N LYS A 203 4.70 -5.72 -5.13
CA LYS A 203 4.46 -6.54 -3.95
C LYS A 203 3.02 -7.07 -3.90
N ALA A 204 2.03 -6.23 -4.21
CA ALA A 204 0.65 -6.67 -4.32
C ALA A 204 0.46 -7.70 -5.44
N ALA A 205 1.09 -7.48 -6.61
CA ALA A 205 1.03 -8.41 -7.72
C ALA A 205 1.61 -9.78 -7.37
N GLU A 206 2.70 -9.84 -6.60
CA GLU A 206 3.25 -11.10 -6.07
C GLU A 206 2.29 -11.79 -5.11
N TYR A 207 1.74 -11.00 -4.19
CA TYR A 207 0.89 -11.52 -3.13
C TYR A 207 -0.42 -12.12 -3.66
N ILE A 208 -1.04 -11.49 -4.67
CA ILE A 208 -2.34 -11.91 -5.20
C ILE A 208 -2.25 -13.03 -6.25
N GLN A 209 -1.04 -13.51 -6.59
CA GLN A 209 -0.89 -14.57 -7.59
C GLN A 209 -1.64 -15.84 -7.18
N ASN A 210 -2.33 -16.44 -8.16
CA ASN A 210 -3.12 -17.67 -7.97
C ASN A 210 -4.22 -17.55 -6.90
N THR A 211 -4.69 -16.33 -6.62
CA THR A 211 -5.79 -16.05 -5.70
C THR A 211 -6.90 -15.29 -6.40
N GLU A 212 -8.04 -15.16 -5.74
CA GLU A 212 -9.14 -14.30 -6.18
C GLU A 212 -9.09 -12.89 -5.56
N ILE A 213 -8.03 -12.58 -4.84
CA ILE A 213 -7.82 -11.31 -4.15
C ILE A 213 -7.74 -10.19 -5.18
N LYS A 214 -8.38 -9.07 -4.85
CA LYS A 214 -8.33 -7.85 -5.67
C LYS A 214 -7.57 -6.77 -4.94
N ALA A 215 -6.67 -6.11 -5.66
CA ALA A 215 -5.91 -4.99 -5.13
C ALA A 215 -6.35 -3.67 -5.77
N ALA A 216 -6.34 -2.60 -4.99
CA ALA A 216 -6.57 -1.24 -5.48
C ALA A 216 -5.63 -0.25 -4.79
N LEU A 217 -4.86 0.48 -5.55
CA LEU A 217 -3.88 1.42 -5.02
C LEU A 217 -4.07 2.81 -5.60
N VAL A 218 -3.90 3.81 -4.75
CA VAL A 218 -3.77 5.21 -5.16
C VAL A 218 -2.30 5.46 -5.52
N SER A 219 -2.05 6.23 -6.55
CA SER A 219 -0.69 6.58 -6.98
C SER A 219 -0.66 7.88 -7.75
N THR A 220 0.53 8.41 -7.95
CA THR A 220 0.75 9.49 -8.90
C THR A 220 0.48 8.99 -10.32
N ASN A 221 0.01 9.89 -11.20
CA ASN A 221 -0.26 9.54 -12.60
C ASN A 221 1.00 9.19 -13.40
N SER A 222 2.19 9.43 -12.85
CA SER A 222 3.48 9.06 -13.45
C SER A 222 3.58 7.58 -13.82
N ILE A 223 2.96 6.68 -13.03
CA ILE A 223 2.96 5.23 -13.31
C ILE A 223 2.23 4.87 -14.62
N THR A 224 1.45 5.78 -15.17
CA THR A 224 0.67 5.61 -16.41
C THR A 224 1.25 6.38 -17.59
N GLN A 225 2.48 6.88 -17.46
CA GLN A 225 3.12 7.75 -18.44
C GLN A 225 4.55 7.30 -18.76
N GLY A 226 5.00 7.61 -19.96
CA GLY A 226 6.38 7.45 -20.38
C GLY A 226 6.96 6.04 -20.17
N GLY A 227 8.19 5.97 -19.72
CA GLY A 227 8.91 4.73 -19.45
C GLY A 227 8.35 3.90 -18.30
N ALA A 228 7.65 4.53 -17.35
CA ALA A 228 7.05 3.81 -16.23
C ALA A 228 6.03 2.76 -16.70
N VAL A 229 5.30 3.03 -17.78
CA VAL A 229 4.34 2.05 -18.32
C VAL A 229 5.05 0.78 -18.78
N THR A 230 6.18 0.90 -19.47
CA THR A 230 6.96 -0.26 -19.92
C THR A 230 7.67 -0.92 -18.74
N ASN A 231 8.29 -0.14 -17.86
CA ASN A 231 9.12 -0.69 -16.78
C ASN A 231 8.29 -1.32 -15.66
N LEU A 232 7.05 -0.88 -15.43
CA LEU A 232 6.15 -1.43 -14.40
C LEU A 232 5.11 -2.38 -15.00
N TRP A 233 4.25 -1.88 -15.92
CA TRP A 233 3.06 -2.62 -16.35
C TRP A 233 3.37 -3.79 -17.26
N LYS A 234 4.39 -3.68 -18.13
CA LYS A 234 4.74 -4.79 -19.01
C LYS A 234 5.09 -6.06 -18.21
N PRO A 235 6.04 -6.03 -17.25
CA PRO A 235 6.33 -7.21 -16.45
C PRO A 235 5.14 -7.66 -15.58
N LEU A 236 4.34 -6.73 -15.04
CA LEU A 236 3.16 -7.09 -14.24
C LEU A 236 2.14 -7.86 -15.07
N PHE A 237 1.90 -7.47 -16.32
CA PHE A 237 0.97 -8.18 -17.20
C PHE A 237 1.55 -9.51 -17.70
N GLU A 238 2.83 -9.53 -18.10
CA GLU A 238 3.45 -10.69 -18.74
C GLU A 238 3.89 -11.76 -17.73
N ASN A 239 4.49 -11.35 -16.59
CA ASN A 239 5.09 -12.29 -15.65
C ASN A 239 4.16 -12.59 -14.45
N TYR A 240 3.28 -11.65 -14.08
CA TYR A 240 2.39 -11.79 -12.94
C TYR A 240 0.92 -11.97 -13.31
N ASN A 241 0.63 -12.06 -14.63
CA ASN A 241 -0.73 -12.21 -15.15
C ASN A 241 -1.73 -11.20 -14.56
N ILE A 242 -1.29 -9.98 -14.30
CA ILE A 242 -2.12 -8.90 -13.78
C ILE A 242 -3.07 -8.39 -14.86
N HIS A 243 -4.30 -8.11 -14.45
CA HIS A 243 -5.30 -7.44 -15.26
C HIS A 243 -5.82 -6.22 -14.50
N ILE A 244 -5.91 -5.07 -15.16
CA ILE A 244 -6.55 -3.90 -14.57
C ILE A 244 -8.06 -4.08 -14.70
N ASP A 245 -8.76 -4.12 -13.58
CA ASP A 245 -10.22 -4.32 -13.49
C ASP A 245 -10.98 -3.01 -13.57
N PHE A 246 -10.46 -1.98 -12.92
CA PHE A 246 -10.96 -0.62 -13.04
C PHE A 246 -9.84 0.40 -12.89
N ALA A 247 -10.08 1.58 -13.41
CA ALA A 247 -9.19 2.72 -13.23
C ALA A 247 -9.98 4.00 -12.97
N TRP A 248 -9.52 4.81 -12.04
CA TRP A 248 -9.93 6.20 -11.93
C TRP A 248 -8.83 7.05 -12.55
N ARG A 249 -9.15 7.73 -13.65
CA ARG A 249 -8.17 8.54 -14.39
C ARG A 249 -7.82 9.79 -13.64
N THR A 250 -6.77 10.42 -14.07
CA THR A 250 -6.11 11.54 -13.40
C THR A 250 -7.07 12.55 -12.77
N PHE A 251 -6.96 12.68 -11.48
CA PHE A 251 -7.65 13.68 -10.67
C PHE A 251 -6.63 14.43 -9.82
N GLN A 252 -6.99 15.64 -9.42
CA GLN A 252 -6.15 16.44 -8.55
C GLN A 252 -6.41 16.04 -7.10
N TRP A 253 -5.36 15.67 -6.38
CA TRP A 253 -5.45 15.44 -4.95
C TRP A 253 -5.31 16.78 -4.22
N ASP A 254 -6.39 17.26 -3.63
CA ASP A 254 -6.37 18.42 -2.76
C ASP A 254 -6.08 17.96 -1.32
N SER A 255 -4.85 18.21 -0.86
CA SER A 255 -4.55 17.99 0.55
C SER A 255 -5.08 19.17 1.37
N GLU A 256 -5.66 18.89 2.54
CA GLU A 256 -6.05 19.92 3.52
C GLU A 256 -4.85 20.60 4.20
N ALA A 257 -3.62 20.21 3.84
CA ALA A 257 -2.39 20.81 4.37
C ALA A 257 -2.21 22.26 3.90
N ASN A 258 -1.61 23.09 4.77
CA ASN A 258 -1.36 24.51 4.51
C ASN A 258 -0.51 24.79 3.24
N ILE A 259 0.25 23.80 2.75
CA ILE A 259 0.96 23.83 1.47
C ILE A 259 0.27 22.84 0.55
N LYS A 260 -0.55 23.34 -0.36
CA LYS A 260 -1.25 22.53 -1.36
C LYS A 260 -0.24 22.01 -2.39
N ALA A 261 0.21 20.79 -2.20
CA ALA A 261 0.88 20.07 -3.26
C ALA A 261 -0.19 19.58 -4.26
N HIS A 262 -0.28 20.21 -5.41
CA HIS A 262 -1.17 19.77 -6.49
C HIS A 262 -0.58 18.52 -7.15
N VAL A 263 -0.93 17.35 -6.63
CA VAL A 263 -0.47 16.07 -7.17
C VAL A 263 -1.58 15.48 -8.02
N HIS A 264 -1.24 15.13 -9.26
CA HIS A 264 -2.14 14.38 -10.12
C HIS A 264 -2.09 12.89 -9.79
N CYS A 265 -3.21 12.36 -9.32
CA CYS A 265 -3.35 10.99 -8.87
C CYS A 265 -4.22 10.14 -9.81
N VAL A 266 -4.02 8.85 -9.72
CA VAL A 266 -4.88 7.81 -10.32
C VAL A 266 -5.21 6.77 -9.26
N ILE A 267 -6.32 6.05 -9.44
CA ILE A 267 -6.62 4.84 -8.67
C ILE A 267 -6.67 3.69 -9.65
N VAL A 268 -5.92 2.64 -9.38
CA VAL A 268 -5.89 1.46 -10.24
C VAL A 268 -6.27 0.24 -9.42
N GLY A 269 -7.37 -0.41 -9.82
CA GLY A 269 -7.79 -1.69 -9.28
C GLY A 269 -7.41 -2.82 -10.22
N PHE A 270 -6.80 -3.88 -9.69
CA PHE A 270 -6.25 -4.97 -10.47
C PHE A 270 -6.37 -6.32 -9.76
N SER A 271 -6.31 -7.41 -10.53
CA SER A 271 -6.34 -8.79 -10.04
C SER A 271 -5.56 -9.71 -10.98
N CYS A 272 -5.31 -10.94 -10.53
CA CYS A 272 -4.78 -12.02 -11.38
C CYS A 272 -5.88 -12.81 -12.09
N CYS A 273 -7.12 -12.61 -11.70
CA CYS A 273 -8.26 -13.31 -12.29
C CYS A 273 -8.73 -12.60 -13.56
N ASN A 274 -8.57 -13.21 -14.70
CA ASN A 274 -9.19 -12.72 -15.93
C ASN A 274 -10.69 -12.99 -15.88
N THR A 275 -11.40 -12.25 -15.03
CA THR A 275 -12.86 -12.32 -15.01
C THR A 275 -13.37 -11.68 -16.30
N LYS A 276 -14.29 -12.38 -17.01
CA LYS A 276 -15.04 -11.82 -18.15
C LYS A 276 -15.96 -10.65 -17.73
N LYS A 277 -15.78 -10.11 -16.52
CA LYS A 277 -16.52 -8.95 -16.04
C LYS A 277 -16.08 -7.71 -16.78
N GLN A 278 -17.05 -6.93 -17.21
CA GLN A 278 -16.83 -5.67 -17.90
C GLN A 278 -16.02 -4.72 -17.00
N LYS A 279 -14.88 -4.26 -17.48
CA LYS A 279 -14.00 -3.32 -16.82
C LYS A 279 -14.57 -1.92 -16.88
N THR A 280 -14.14 -1.04 -15.98
CA THR A 280 -14.68 0.33 -15.91
C THR A 280 -13.56 1.35 -15.74
N ILE A 281 -13.58 2.39 -16.57
CA ILE A 281 -12.70 3.56 -16.44
C ILE A 281 -13.56 4.72 -15.96
N TYR A 282 -13.26 5.24 -14.78
CA TYR A 282 -13.89 6.43 -14.22
C TYR A 282 -13.12 7.67 -14.69
N LEU A 283 -13.82 8.60 -15.32
CA LEU A 283 -13.27 9.86 -15.78
C LEU A 283 -13.43 10.97 -14.73
N ASN A 284 -14.51 10.90 -13.97
CA ASN A 284 -14.83 11.74 -12.81
C ASN A 284 -15.96 11.06 -12.01
N GLU A 285 -16.50 11.72 -10.99
CA GLU A 285 -17.54 11.20 -10.11
C GLU A 285 -18.85 10.82 -10.82
N SER A 286 -19.16 11.48 -11.92
CA SER A 286 -20.42 11.31 -12.67
C SER A 286 -20.26 10.56 -13.99
N GLN A 287 -19.02 10.40 -14.49
CA GLN A 287 -18.77 9.83 -15.80
C GLN A 287 -17.86 8.63 -15.72
N SER A 288 -18.29 7.53 -16.32
CA SER A 288 -17.48 6.32 -16.49
C SER A 288 -17.67 5.72 -17.87
N VAL A 289 -16.66 5.02 -18.35
CA VAL A 289 -16.65 4.32 -19.64
C VAL A 289 -16.43 2.84 -19.39
N LYS A 290 -17.22 2.00 -20.06
CA LYS A 290 -17.00 0.56 -20.04
C LYS A 290 -15.84 0.22 -20.98
N ALA A 291 -15.04 -0.75 -20.57
CA ALA A 291 -13.84 -1.17 -21.30
C ALA A 291 -13.76 -2.70 -21.34
N ASP A 292 -13.29 -3.21 -22.47
CA ASP A 292 -12.96 -4.63 -22.63
C ASP A 292 -11.57 -4.94 -22.08
N ASN A 293 -10.65 -4.01 -22.28
CA ASN A 293 -9.31 -4.06 -21.70
C ASN A 293 -8.89 -2.68 -21.22
N ILE A 294 -8.18 -2.63 -20.09
CA ILE A 294 -7.54 -1.41 -19.60
C ILE A 294 -6.03 -1.64 -19.63
N ASN A 295 -5.33 -0.89 -20.47
CA ASN A 295 -3.88 -0.99 -20.60
C ASN A 295 -3.14 -0.15 -19.54
N GLY A 296 -1.81 -0.20 -19.53
CA GLY A 296 -0.97 0.55 -18.59
C GLY A 296 -1.07 2.07 -18.70
N TYR A 297 -1.66 2.62 -19.78
CA TYR A 297 -1.98 4.04 -19.94
C TYR A 297 -3.39 4.38 -19.43
N LEU A 298 -4.08 3.45 -18.82
CA LEU A 298 -5.48 3.54 -18.36
C LEU A 298 -6.45 3.90 -19.49
N LEU A 299 -6.24 3.31 -20.66
CA LEU A 299 -7.09 3.45 -21.85
C LEU A 299 -7.76 2.11 -22.19
N ASN A 300 -8.98 2.20 -22.74
CA ASN A 300 -9.64 1.04 -23.35
C ASN A 300 -8.96 0.68 -24.68
N ALA A 301 -7.86 -0.05 -24.59
CA ALA A 301 -7.06 -0.45 -25.74
C ALA A 301 -6.23 -1.70 -25.41
N GLN A 302 -5.63 -2.29 -26.43
CA GLN A 302 -4.67 -3.38 -26.24
C GLN A 302 -3.45 -2.92 -25.42
N ASN A 303 -2.77 -3.88 -24.78
CA ASN A 303 -1.53 -3.61 -24.07
C ASN A 303 -0.42 -3.32 -25.09
N ILE A 304 -0.02 -2.06 -25.15
CA ILE A 304 1.07 -1.57 -25.99
C ILE A 304 2.12 -0.97 -25.10
N PHE A 305 3.38 -1.32 -25.35
CA PHE A 305 4.54 -0.84 -24.57
C PHE A 305 5.50 -0.13 -25.51
N ILE A 306 5.78 1.13 -25.20
CA ILE A 306 6.73 1.96 -25.94
C ILE A 306 8.05 1.95 -25.19
N GLU A 307 9.00 1.17 -25.68
CA GLU A 307 10.33 1.08 -25.08
C GLU A 307 11.19 2.30 -25.46
N LYS A 308 12.06 2.70 -24.54
CA LYS A 308 13.04 3.76 -24.79
C LYS A 308 13.96 3.34 -25.93
N ARG A 309 14.16 4.22 -26.90
CA ARG A 309 15.00 3.96 -28.08
C ARG A 309 16.04 5.06 -28.23
N MET A 310 17.18 4.67 -28.73
CA MET A 310 18.28 5.59 -29.07
C MET A 310 18.18 6.08 -30.53
N LYS A 311 17.44 5.37 -31.37
CA LYS A 311 17.30 5.70 -32.79
C LYS A 311 15.82 5.83 -33.15
N PRO A 312 15.48 6.72 -34.10
CA PRO A 312 14.13 6.85 -34.62
C PRO A 312 13.67 5.54 -35.31
N LEU A 313 12.34 5.33 -35.39
CA LEU A 313 11.73 4.18 -36.07
C LEU A 313 11.75 4.30 -37.57
N SER A 314 11.80 5.52 -38.10
CA SER A 314 11.75 5.85 -39.52
C SER A 314 13.04 6.60 -39.87
N ASP A 315 13.30 6.70 -41.18
CA ASP A 315 14.43 7.45 -41.70
C ASP A 315 14.18 8.96 -41.60
N VAL A 316 14.42 9.47 -40.38
CA VAL A 316 14.30 10.89 -40.02
C VAL A 316 15.54 11.32 -39.23
N PRO A 317 15.89 12.62 -39.21
CA PRO A 317 16.98 13.10 -38.39
C PRO A 317 16.81 12.73 -36.93
N GLU A 318 17.92 12.41 -36.26
CA GLU A 318 17.93 12.11 -34.83
C GLU A 318 17.56 13.38 -34.03
N ILE A 319 16.70 13.19 -33.02
CA ILE A 319 16.38 14.25 -32.07
C ILE A 319 17.48 14.25 -30.99
N CYS A 320 18.27 15.31 -30.95
CA CYS A 320 19.23 15.55 -29.89
C CYS A 320 18.61 16.36 -28.76
N LEU A 321 19.06 16.13 -27.54
CA LEU A 321 18.75 17.02 -26.41
C LEU A 321 19.29 18.41 -26.75
N GLY A 322 18.44 19.42 -26.70
CA GLY A 322 18.88 20.80 -26.78
C GLY A 322 19.78 21.18 -25.59
N GLY A 323 20.49 22.28 -25.70
CA GLY A 323 21.27 22.80 -24.58
C GLY A 323 20.38 23.03 -23.36
N GLN A 324 20.70 22.34 -22.28
CA GLN A 324 20.09 22.57 -20.99
C GLN A 324 21.14 23.22 -20.09
N ALA A 325 20.85 24.40 -19.57
CA ALA A 325 21.71 25.03 -18.57
C ALA A 325 21.74 24.12 -17.32
N ILE A 326 22.89 23.50 -17.04
CA ILE A 326 23.15 22.73 -15.84
C ILE A 326 24.28 23.46 -15.12
N ASP A 327 23.94 24.53 -14.46
CA ASP A 327 24.88 25.53 -13.94
C ASP A 327 24.41 26.09 -12.58
N ASP A 328 23.52 25.39 -11.89
CA ASP A 328 22.92 25.82 -10.61
C ASP A 328 22.25 27.21 -10.67
N GLY A 329 21.81 27.64 -11.87
CA GLY A 329 21.15 28.91 -12.09
C GLY A 329 22.09 30.08 -12.40
N ASN A 330 23.41 29.84 -12.53
CA ASN A 330 24.38 30.90 -12.78
C ASN A 330 24.31 31.51 -14.19
N LEU A 331 23.65 30.80 -15.13
CA LEU A 331 23.41 31.32 -16.49
C LEU A 331 22.00 31.94 -16.66
N VAL A 332 21.21 31.97 -15.59
CA VAL A 332 19.90 32.62 -15.58
C VAL A 332 20.08 34.06 -15.09
N LEU A 333 20.11 35.00 -16.03
CA LEU A 333 20.18 36.43 -15.69
C LEU A 333 18.84 36.89 -15.13
N THR A 334 18.89 37.72 -14.11
CA THR A 334 17.70 38.48 -13.62
C THR A 334 17.42 39.67 -14.53
N LEU A 335 16.23 40.28 -14.43
CA LEU A 335 15.87 41.47 -15.20
C LEU A 335 16.75 42.67 -14.88
N GLU A 336 17.53 42.64 -13.83
CA GLU A 336 18.44 43.69 -13.37
C GLU A 336 19.90 43.45 -13.79
N GLU A 337 20.27 42.25 -14.20
CA GLU A 337 21.55 41.85 -14.78
C GLU A 337 21.53 41.87 -16.31
#